data_aa04b2d2a7b62747e6533d80d3f464d9
#
_entry.id   aa04b2d2a7b62747e6533d80d3f464d9
#
_cell.length_a   1.000
_cell.length_b   1.000
_cell.length_c   1.000
_cell.angle_alpha   90.00
_cell.angle_beta   90.00
_cell.angle_gamma   90.00
#
_symmetry.space_group_name_H-M   'P 1'
#
loop_
_entity.id
_entity.type
_entity.pdbx_description
1 polymer ?
#
loop_
_entity_poly.entity_id
_entity_poly.type
_entity_poly.pdbx_seq_one_letter_code
_entity_poly.pdbx_strand_id
1 'polypeptide(L)'
;TSLWHKEAVGNMVRFGIAMYGLNPSGHALKEPFSLKPALSLVSELIQVKLLEKGAGIGYGETYITPRQEWIGTVPIGYADGWLRKMQGFSLLVEGEPCEIVGRVCMDQLMIRLPRAFAVGTTVTLIGENHGKRITMQDVADQLETIHYEVACTLSARVPREYKS
;
A
#
# COMPACT_ATOMS: atom_id res chain seq x y z
N THR A 1 21.06 -11.79 10.15
CA THR A 1 22.49 -11.81 10.58
C THR A 1 23.43 -11.94 9.38
N SER A 2 23.24 -12.92 8.50
CA SER A 2 24.14 -13.19 7.35
C SER A 2 24.26 -12.05 6.33
N LEU A 3 23.31 -11.11 6.27
CA LEU A 3 23.42 -9.92 5.40
C LEU A 3 24.49 -8.94 5.89
N TRP A 4 24.70 -8.81 7.19
CA TRP A 4 25.64 -7.83 7.79
C TRP A 4 26.94 -8.45 8.27
N HIS A 5 26.98 -9.76 8.55
CA HIS A 5 28.11 -10.44 9.13
C HIS A 5 28.62 -11.56 8.20
N LYS A 6 29.49 -11.19 7.27
CA LYS A 6 30.07 -12.13 6.30
C LYS A 6 30.80 -13.31 6.95
N GLU A 7 31.44 -13.09 8.10
CA GLU A 7 32.18 -14.12 8.83
C GLU A 7 31.29 -15.13 9.58
N ALA A 8 29.99 -14.81 9.75
CA ALA A 8 29.04 -15.68 10.43
C ALA A 8 28.34 -16.69 9.48
N VAL A 9 28.80 -16.78 8.24
CA VAL A 9 28.20 -17.64 7.22
C VAL A 9 28.86 -19.02 7.25
N GLY A 10 28.10 -20.03 7.68
CA GLY A 10 28.50 -21.44 7.56
C GLY A 10 28.33 -21.97 6.12
N ASN A 11 28.12 -23.25 6.00
CA ASN A 11 27.84 -23.91 4.73
C ASN A 11 26.33 -23.91 4.34
N MET A 12 25.47 -23.36 5.17
CA MET A 12 24.03 -23.27 4.95
C MET A 12 23.48 -21.99 5.57
N VAL A 13 22.53 -21.36 4.90
CA VAL A 13 21.79 -20.19 5.41
C VAL A 13 20.28 -20.44 5.35
N ARG A 14 19.55 -19.92 6.34
CA ARG A 14 18.08 -19.78 6.26
C ARG A 14 17.79 -18.37 5.72
N PHE A 15 17.53 -18.29 4.41
CA PHE A 15 17.32 -17.01 3.74
C PHE A 15 15.84 -16.67 3.79
N GLY A 16 15.49 -15.61 4.50
CA GLY A 16 14.09 -15.16 4.73
C GLY A 16 13.70 -14.01 3.81
N ILE A 17 13.09 -12.99 4.40
CA ILE A 17 12.42 -11.87 3.68
C ILE A 17 13.37 -11.08 2.75
N ALA A 18 14.66 -11.10 2.99
CA ALA A 18 15.64 -10.46 2.10
C ALA A 18 15.67 -11.09 0.70
N MET A 19 15.22 -12.34 0.54
CA MET A 19 15.02 -12.98 -0.75
C MET A 19 13.94 -12.26 -1.59
N TYR A 20 13.00 -11.60 -0.92
CA TYR A 20 11.94 -10.80 -1.54
C TYR A 20 12.31 -9.32 -1.66
N GLY A 21 13.59 -8.98 -1.43
CA GLY A 21 14.09 -7.62 -1.56
C GLY A 21 13.70 -6.68 -0.43
N LEU A 22 13.45 -7.21 0.77
CA LEU A 22 13.05 -6.43 1.94
C LEU A 22 14.10 -6.54 3.05
N ASN A 23 14.35 -5.42 3.76
CA ASN A 23 15.32 -5.36 4.85
C ASN A 23 14.83 -6.16 6.08
N PRO A 24 15.48 -7.26 6.48
CA PRO A 24 15.04 -8.08 7.62
C PRO A 24 15.00 -7.34 8.96
N SER A 25 15.73 -6.21 9.08
CA SER A 25 15.77 -5.40 10.29
C SER A 25 14.75 -4.26 10.31
N GLY A 26 13.92 -4.12 9.27
CA GLY A 26 13.07 -2.94 9.11
C GLY A 26 13.92 -1.67 9.02
N HIS A 27 13.75 -0.76 9.96
CA HIS A 27 14.55 0.47 10.05
C HIS A 27 15.79 0.38 10.95
N ALA A 28 15.96 -0.74 11.68
CA ALA A 28 16.99 -0.82 12.74
C ALA A 28 18.43 -0.78 12.20
N LEU A 29 18.67 -1.37 11.04
CA LEU A 29 19.99 -1.40 10.42
C LEU A 29 19.91 -0.99 8.95
N LYS A 30 20.86 -0.17 8.51
CA LYS A 30 21.00 0.16 7.10
C LYS A 30 21.38 -1.09 6.29
N GLU A 31 20.80 -1.21 5.13
CA GLU A 31 21.12 -2.29 4.19
C GLU A 31 22.58 -2.22 3.75
N PRO A 32 23.31 -3.35 3.74
CA PRO A 32 24.70 -3.39 3.28
C PRO A 32 24.85 -3.26 1.76
N PHE A 33 23.75 -3.49 1.02
CA PHE A 33 23.61 -3.31 -0.43
C PHE A 33 22.13 -3.06 -0.77
N SER A 34 21.86 -2.51 -1.94
CA SER A 34 20.48 -2.24 -2.38
C SER A 34 19.70 -3.54 -2.58
N LEU A 35 18.62 -3.67 -1.84
CA LEU A 35 17.63 -4.74 -2.02
C LEU A 35 16.57 -4.29 -3.04
N LYS A 36 16.12 -5.20 -3.89
CA LYS A 36 15.10 -4.94 -4.91
C LYS A 36 13.80 -5.62 -4.50
N PRO A 37 12.77 -4.88 -4.05
CA PRO A 37 11.48 -5.47 -3.70
C PRO A 37 10.87 -6.23 -4.87
N ALA A 38 10.45 -7.48 -4.61
CA ALA A 38 9.89 -8.38 -5.61
C ALA A 38 8.36 -8.27 -5.74
N LEU A 39 7.71 -7.48 -4.88
CA LEU A 39 6.25 -7.34 -4.85
C LEU A 39 5.83 -5.89 -5.05
N SER A 40 4.85 -5.71 -5.93
CA SER A 40 4.04 -4.49 -6.01
C SER A 40 2.56 -4.86 -5.85
N LEU A 41 1.78 -3.98 -5.21
CA LEU A 41 0.33 -4.09 -5.12
C LEU A 41 -0.29 -2.89 -5.82
N VAL A 42 -1.06 -3.16 -6.87
CA VAL A 42 -1.73 -2.15 -7.67
C VAL A 42 -3.20 -2.45 -7.81
N SER A 43 -3.98 -1.40 -8.01
CA SER A 43 -5.41 -1.45 -8.32
C SER A 43 -5.71 -0.34 -9.33
N GLU A 44 -6.98 0.01 -9.49
CA GLU A 44 -7.41 1.07 -10.40
C GLU A 44 -8.56 1.90 -9.79
N LEU A 45 -8.80 3.07 -10.34
CA LEU A 45 -9.99 3.85 -10.05
C LEU A 45 -11.19 3.26 -10.79
N ILE A 46 -12.21 2.79 -10.07
CA ILE A 46 -13.45 2.30 -10.68
C ILE A 46 -14.56 3.35 -10.71
N GLN A 47 -14.42 4.42 -9.92
CA GLN A 47 -15.32 5.56 -9.91
C GLN A 47 -14.57 6.82 -9.49
N VAL A 48 -14.92 7.95 -10.09
CA VAL A 48 -14.40 9.28 -9.72
C VAL A 48 -15.59 10.24 -9.66
N LYS A 49 -15.79 10.91 -8.53
CA LYS A 49 -16.89 11.87 -8.33
C LYS A 49 -16.37 13.14 -7.70
N LEU A 50 -16.95 14.26 -8.12
CA LEU A 50 -16.86 15.54 -7.40
C LEU A 50 -17.99 15.58 -6.37
N LEU A 51 -17.66 15.69 -5.10
CA LEU A 51 -18.60 15.78 -4.00
C LEU A 51 -18.60 17.20 -3.42
N GLU A 52 -19.77 17.70 -3.10
CA GLU A 52 -19.94 18.99 -2.45
C GLU A 52 -19.50 18.94 -0.98
N LYS A 53 -19.27 20.13 -0.40
CA LYS A 53 -19.03 20.27 1.05
C LYS A 53 -20.17 19.64 1.85
N GLY A 54 -19.81 18.87 2.87
CA GLY A 54 -20.76 18.23 3.79
C GLY A 54 -21.21 16.84 3.35
N ALA A 55 -20.66 16.29 2.27
CA ALA A 55 -20.94 14.92 1.85
C ALA A 55 -20.25 13.90 2.76
N GLY A 56 -20.98 12.89 3.25
CA GLY A 56 -20.46 11.79 4.03
C GLY A 56 -19.82 10.71 3.17
N ILE A 57 -18.68 10.13 3.61
CA ILE A 57 -17.95 9.09 2.89
C ILE A 57 -17.84 7.84 3.72
N GLY A 58 -18.20 6.71 3.11
CA GLY A 58 -18.06 5.38 3.67
C GLY A 58 -19.06 5.08 4.79
N TYR A 59 -18.93 3.90 5.39
CA TYR A 59 -19.80 3.48 6.48
C TYR A 59 -19.65 4.35 7.72
N GLY A 60 -20.79 4.83 8.23
CA GLY A 60 -20.86 5.68 9.41
C GLY A 60 -20.34 7.10 9.17
N GLU A 61 -20.16 7.49 7.92
CA GLU A 61 -19.80 8.86 7.50
C GLU A 61 -18.66 9.46 8.33
N THR A 62 -17.61 8.63 8.60
CA THR A 62 -16.49 9.04 9.46
C THR A 62 -15.59 10.11 8.83
N TYR A 63 -15.78 10.37 7.55
CA TYR A 63 -15.21 11.50 6.83
C TYR A 63 -16.35 12.30 6.20
N ILE A 64 -16.40 13.59 6.51
CA ILE A 64 -17.31 14.57 5.90
C ILE A 64 -16.46 15.53 5.08
N THR A 65 -16.79 15.73 3.83
CA THR A 65 -16.04 16.64 2.95
C THR A 65 -16.05 18.07 3.52
N PRO A 66 -14.88 18.66 3.86
CA PRO A 66 -14.81 20.02 4.40
C PRO A 66 -15.04 21.11 3.35
N ARG A 67 -14.93 20.75 2.10
CA ARG A 67 -15.11 21.57 0.89
C ARG A 67 -15.50 20.67 -0.27
N GLN A 68 -15.67 21.22 -1.46
CA GLN A 68 -15.82 20.42 -2.68
C GLN A 68 -14.54 19.65 -2.95
N GLU A 69 -14.63 18.33 -3.14
CA GLU A 69 -13.48 17.41 -3.27
C GLU A 69 -13.76 16.32 -4.31
N TRP A 70 -12.72 15.97 -5.07
CA TRP A 70 -12.73 14.78 -5.91
C TRP A 70 -12.48 13.54 -5.07
N ILE A 71 -13.35 12.54 -5.20
CA ILE A 71 -13.25 11.26 -4.49
C ILE A 71 -13.17 10.13 -5.52
N GLY A 72 -12.12 9.29 -5.37
CA GLY A 72 -11.95 8.07 -6.14
C GLY A 72 -12.35 6.84 -5.33
N THR A 73 -12.98 5.86 -5.98
CA THR A 73 -13.23 4.54 -5.39
C THR A 73 -12.25 3.53 -5.99
N VAL A 74 -11.62 2.76 -5.12
CA VAL A 74 -10.63 1.71 -5.46
C VAL A 74 -11.18 0.37 -5.00
N PRO A 75 -11.25 -0.66 -5.87
CA PRO A 75 -11.85 -1.97 -5.58
C PRO A 75 -10.87 -2.88 -4.83
N ILE A 76 -10.45 -2.47 -3.65
CA ILE A 76 -9.64 -3.26 -2.71
C ILE A 76 -10.03 -2.89 -1.28
N GLY A 77 -10.16 -3.88 -0.42
CA GLY A 77 -10.55 -3.67 0.97
C GLY A 77 -9.96 -4.72 1.93
N TYR A 78 -10.55 -4.82 3.13
CA TYR A 78 -9.96 -5.67 4.15
C TYR A 78 -10.08 -7.18 3.84
N ALA A 79 -11.01 -7.61 2.99
CA ALA A 79 -11.09 -8.99 2.53
C ALA A 79 -9.95 -9.37 1.57
N ASP A 80 -9.31 -8.37 0.97
CA ASP A 80 -8.15 -8.52 0.09
C ASP A 80 -6.83 -8.44 0.86
N GLY A 81 -6.88 -8.08 2.15
CA GLY A 81 -5.72 -7.88 3.01
C GLY A 81 -5.35 -6.41 3.25
N TRP A 82 -6.12 -5.45 2.71
CA TRP A 82 -5.93 -4.03 2.98
C TRP A 82 -6.72 -3.59 4.20
N LEU A 83 -6.09 -3.69 5.37
CA LEU A 83 -6.78 -3.63 6.65
C LEU A 83 -7.41 -2.26 6.96
N ARG A 84 -8.43 -2.25 7.83
CA ARG A 84 -9.17 -1.04 8.21
C ARG A 84 -8.30 0.05 8.84
N LYS A 85 -7.19 -0.31 9.49
CA LYS A 85 -6.20 0.61 10.08
C LYS A 85 -5.46 1.45 9.02
N MET A 86 -5.57 1.08 7.74
CA MET A 86 -5.02 1.86 6.63
C MET A 86 -5.80 3.15 6.31
N GLN A 87 -6.90 3.46 7.01
CA GLN A 87 -7.56 4.77 6.92
C GLN A 87 -6.55 5.89 7.24
N GLY A 88 -6.53 6.95 6.43
CA GLY A 88 -5.58 8.06 6.55
C GLY A 88 -4.23 7.84 5.84
N PHE A 89 -3.93 6.60 5.43
CA PHE A 89 -2.73 6.31 4.63
C PHE A 89 -2.88 6.87 3.21
N SER A 90 -1.77 7.25 2.58
CA SER A 90 -1.78 7.78 1.21
C SER A 90 -1.36 6.73 0.19
N LEU A 91 -2.16 6.56 -0.85
CA LEU A 91 -1.86 5.78 -2.05
C LEU A 91 -1.31 6.70 -3.14
N LEU A 92 -0.74 6.14 -4.22
CA LEU A 92 -0.24 6.93 -5.36
C LEU A 92 -1.13 6.76 -6.59
N VAL A 93 -1.54 7.90 -7.16
CA VAL A 93 -2.25 7.99 -8.44
C VAL A 93 -1.47 8.95 -9.34
N GLU A 94 -0.87 8.47 -10.43
CA GLU A 94 0.01 9.26 -11.31
C GLU A 94 1.10 10.05 -10.53
N GLY A 95 1.69 9.43 -9.50
CA GLY A 95 2.68 10.05 -8.62
C GLY A 95 2.11 11.03 -7.58
N GLU A 96 0.81 11.29 -7.58
CA GLU A 96 0.16 12.15 -6.58
C GLU A 96 -0.25 11.33 -5.35
N PRO A 97 0.08 11.78 -4.13
CA PRO A 97 -0.39 11.12 -2.92
C PRO A 97 -1.88 11.41 -2.70
N CYS A 98 -2.66 10.35 -2.56
CA CYS A 98 -4.12 10.38 -2.40
C CYS A 98 -4.49 9.67 -1.10
N GLU A 99 -4.95 10.43 -0.11
CA GLU A 99 -5.29 9.94 1.22
C GLU A 99 -6.55 9.07 1.20
N ILE A 100 -6.52 7.94 1.90
CA ILE A 100 -7.70 7.10 2.16
C ILE A 100 -8.62 7.82 3.13
N VAL A 101 -9.82 8.20 2.68
CA VAL A 101 -10.82 8.93 3.43
C VAL A 101 -12.03 8.05 3.75
N GLY A 102 -12.56 8.21 4.96
CA GLY A 102 -13.59 7.33 5.48
C GLY A 102 -13.04 5.92 5.80
N ARG A 103 -13.93 5.02 6.18
CA ARG A 103 -13.54 3.65 6.57
C ARG A 103 -13.21 2.79 5.35
N VAL A 104 -12.13 2.01 5.44
CA VAL A 104 -11.88 0.91 4.49
C VAL A 104 -13.00 -0.11 4.64
N CYS A 105 -13.64 -0.44 3.53
CA CYS A 105 -14.75 -1.41 3.47
C CYS A 105 -14.22 -2.83 3.18
N MET A 106 -15.10 -3.80 3.05
CA MET A 106 -14.74 -5.19 2.77
C MET A 106 -14.01 -5.31 1.43
N ASP A 107 -14.55 -4.70 0.37
CA ASP A 107 -14.13 -4.89 -1.02
C ASP A 107 -13.73 -3.60 -1.72
N GLN A 108 -13.73 -2.47 -1.00
CA GLN A 108 -13.38 -1.17 -1.58
C GLN A 108 -12.94 -0.16 -0.53
N LEU A 109 -12.26 0.87 -0.99
CA LEU A 109 -11.90 2.04 -0.21
C LEU A 109 -12.07 3.30 -1.06
N MET A 110 -12.14 4.46 -0.41
CA MET A 110 -12.23 5.75 -1.06
C MET A 110 -10.98 6.57 -0.78
N ILE A 111 -10.53 7.31 -1.80
CA ILE A 111 -9.37 8.20 -1.70
C ILE A 111 -9.74 9.61 -2.14
N ARG A 112 -9.17 10.60 -1.45
CA ARG A 112 -9.27 12.01 -1.84
C ARG A 112 -8.26 12.28 -2.96
N LEU A 113 -8.76 12.74 -4.08
CA LEU A 113 -7.98 13.06 -5.26
C LEU A 113 -7.69 14.57 -5.35
N PRO A 114 -6.49 14.99 -5.79
CA PRO A 114 -6.17 16.42 -5.97
C PRO A 114 -6.91 17.04 -7.16
N ARG A 115 -7.35 16.22 -8.13
CA ARG A 115 -8.07 16.58 -9.34
C ARG A 115 -8.88 15.39 -9.85
N ALA A 116 -9.65 15.59 -10.90
CA ALA A 116 -10.25 14.47 -11.63
C ALA A 116 -9.17 13.61 -12.30
N PHE A 117 -9.33 12.30 -12.21
CA PHE A 117 -8.60 11.30 -12.99
C PHE A 117 -9.59 10.46 -13.79
N ALA A 118 -9.13 9.83 -14.85
CA ALA A 118 -9.95 8.89 -15.60
C ALA A 118 -10.22 7.62 -14.78
N VAL A 119 -11.42 7.04 -14.93
CA VAL A 119 -11.68 5.66 -14.49
C VAL A 119 -10.73 4.72 -15.21
N GLY A 120 -10.18 3.73 -14.51
CA GLY A 120 -9.12 2.84 -14.99
C GLY A 120 -7.70 3.35 -14.72
N THR A 121 -7.54 4.59 -14.18
CA THR A 121 -6.20 5.07 -13.77
C THR A 121 -5.64 4.19 -12.65
N THR A 122 -4.39 3.74 -12.84
CA THR A 122 -3.69 2.88 -11.88
C THR A 122 -3.51 3.57 -10.53
N VAL A 123 -3.85 2.86 -9.48
CA VAL A 123 -3.61 3.22 -8.08
C VAL A 123 -2.56 2.29 -7.50
N THR A 124 -1.44 2.83 -7.02
CA THR A 124 -0.38 2.04 -6.40
C THR A 124 -0.51 2.06 -4.88
N LEU A 125 -0.65 0.88 -4.30
CA LEU A 125 -0.74 0.65 -2.86
C LEU A 125 0.62 0.28 -2.27
N ILE A 126 1.40 -0.54 -2.99
CA ILE A 126 2.80 -0.87 -2.70
C ILE A 126 3.53 -0.87 -4.04
N GLY A 127 4.67 -0.20 -4.12
CA GLY A 127 5.48 -0.13 -5.33
C GLY A 127 5.82 1.29 -5.77
N GLU A 128 6.27 1.43 -7.00
CA GLU A 128 6.67 2.70 -7.59
C GLU A 128 5.60 3.24 -8.54
N ASN A 129 5.42 4.57 -8.51
CA ASN A 129 4.51 5.27 -9.41
C ASN A 129 5.07 6.68 -9.68
N HIS A 130 5.44 6.96 -10.93
CA HIS A 130 5.96 8.26 -11.37
C HIS A 130 7.09 8.80 -10.46
N GLY A 131 8.07 7.94 -10.13
CA GLY A 131 9.23 8.33 -9.33
C GLY A 131 8.99 8.44 -7.81
N LYS A 132 7.76 8.23 -7.35
CA LYS A 132 7.43 8.07 -5.93
C LYS A 132 7.23 6.59 -5.61
N ARG A 133 7.43 6.24 -4.34
CA ARG A 133 7.34 4.85 -3.88
C ARG A 133 6.55 4.77 -2.58
N ILE A 134 5.76 3.71 -2.47
CA ILE A 134 5.21 3.19 -1.22
C ILE A 134 5.87 1.85 -0.97
N THR A 135 6.58 1.72 0.14
CA THR A 135 7.25 0.47 0.51
C THR A 135 6.32 -0.40 1.35
N MET A 136 6.60 -1.70 1.39
CA MET A 136 5.91 -2.60 2.33
C MET A 136 6.21 -2.23 3.80
N GLN A 137 7.35 -1.58 4.07
CA GLN A 137 7.67 -1.08 5.39
C GLN A 137 6.77 0.10 5.78
N ASP A 138 6.45 1.04 4.87
CA ASP A 138 5.51 2.15 5.13
C ASP A 138 4.14 1.62 5.53
N VAL A 139 3.69 0.54 4.87
CA VAL A 139 2.42 -0.13 5.21
C VAL A 139 2.52 -0.80 6.58
N ALA A 140 3.63 -1.46 6.89
CA ALA A 140 3.86 -2.10 8.19
C ALA A 140 3.88 -1.07 9.32
N ASP A 141 4.51 0.08 9.11
CA ASP A 141 4.58 1.18 10.07
C ASP A 141 3.17 1.74 10.36
N GLN A 142 2.36 1.96 9.32
CA GLN A 142 0.96 2.38 9.47
C GLN A 142 0.13 1.37 10.26
N LEU A 143 0.39 0.08 10.06
CA LEU A 143 -0.31 -1.01 10.74
C LEU A 143 0.25 -1.31 12.14
N GLU A 144 1.41 -0.71 12.52
CA GLU A 144 2.16 -0.99 13.76
C GLU A 144 2.58 -2.47 13.84
N THR A 145 3.09 -3.00 12.75
CA THR A 145 3.53 -4.38 12.62
C THR A 145 4.83 -4.48 11.82
N ILE A 146 5.16 -5.66 11.32
CA ILE A 146 6.33 -5.91 10.48
C ILE A 146 5.92 -6.26 9.05
N HIS A 147 6.74 -5.91 8.08
CA HIS A 147 6.45 -6.15 6.66
C HIS A 147 6.30 -7.63 6.27
N TYR A 148 6.79 -8.56 7.11
CA TYR A 148 6.51 -10.00 6.97
C TYR A 148 5.02 -10.30 7.08
N GLU A 149 4.35 -9.72 8.09
CA GLU A 149 2.92 -9.90 8.31
C GLU A 149 2.12 -9.26 7.17
N VAL A 150 2.50 -8.06 6.73
CA VAL A 150 1.86 -7.38 5.59
C VAL A 150 1.82 -8.28 4.36
N ALA A 151 2.95 -8.93 4.02
CA ALA A 151 3.00 -9.85 2.88
C ALA A 151 2.05 -11.04 3.04
N CYS A 152 1.87 -11.54 4.26
CA CYS A 152 1.01 -12.68 4.57
C CYS A 152 -0.49 -12.33 4.60
N THR A 153 -0.85 -11.06 4.85
CA THR A 153 -2.26 -10.63 4.87
C THR A 153 -2.89 -10.53 3.49
N LEU A 154 -2.08 -10.37 2.43
CA LEU A 154 -2.59 -10.28 1.06
C LEU A 154 -3.30 -11.58 0.67
N SER A 155 -4.63 -11.52 0.54
CA SER A 155 -5.46 -12.69 0.35
C SER A 155 -5.31 -13.31 -1.04
N ALA A 156 -5.75 -14.57 -1.20
CA ALA A 156 -5.78 -15.27 -2.48
C ALA A 156 -6.78 -14.66 -3.50
N ARG A 157 -7.66 -13.76 -3.05
CA ARG A 157 -8.57 -13.01 -3.92
C ARG A 157 -7.84 -12.06 -4.87
N VAL A 158 -6.69 -11.53 -4.44
CA VAL A 158 -5.87 -10.63 -5.28
C VAL A 158 -5.12 -11.47 -6.30
N PRO A 159 -5.32 -11.27 -7.61
CA PRO A 159 -4.58 -11.99 -8.65
C PRO A 159 -3.07 -11.77 -8.52
N ARG A 160 -2.29 -12.80 -8.82
CA ARG A 160 -0.83 -12.75 -8.84
C ARG A 160 -0.34 -12.78 -10.29
N GLU A 161 0.34 -11.73 -10.71
CA GLU A 161 1.01 -11.66 -11.99
C GLU A 161 2.52 -11.75 -11.78
N TYR A 162 3.15 -12.74 -12.39
CA TYR A 162 4.59 -12.92 -12.33
C TYR A 162 5.24 -12.28 -13.56
N LYS A 163 6.15 -11.34 -13.33
CA LYS A 163 6.92 -10.67 -14.39
C LYS A 163 8.33 -11.21 -14.40
N SER A 164 8.79 -11.63 -15.58
CA SER A 164 10.19 -12.02 -15.85
C SER A 164 11.09 -10.81 -16.01
#